data_92d9c5d48a9b3933ebc41579fa563d57
#
_entry.id   92d9c5d48a9b3933ebc41579fa563d57
#
_cell.length_a   1.000
_cell.length_b   1.000
_cell.length_c   1.000
_cell.angle_alpha   90.00
_cell.angle_beta   90.00
_cell.angle_gamma   90.00
#
_symmetry.space_group_name_H-M   'P 1'
#
loop_
_entity.id
_entity.type
_entity.pdbx_description
1 polymer ?
#
loop_
_entity_poly.entity_id
_entity_poly.type
_entity_poly.pdbx_seq_one_letter_code
_entity_poly.pdbx_strand_id
1 'polypeptide(L)'
;MADITVVKRDGSQQPFDANKINLTLLAASEGLPDQIANVAQIAAELQLTLFDGITTEQLDEALIQTAVQNVKDDPDFDTIAARLLLRTIYQQVLGDYTNEIELKKLHAQKFPIYIRQAAKEGLLDKRMADSQLFNLKKLAAALDPSKDSLSKYLGVVTNRNRYALRRQSGDPIEVPQFTNMRIAMGLSFNEANPTEAAIDFYRHMANLEYSPGGSTRVNAGGSFPQLSNCFVIEVQDDMASIAKSIRDTMFIAKGTGGIGISMNKLRAAGSPVKTTNTESTGPIPFMKMIDTALFAVSRKGKKAGAAAAYMENWHLNFSQFLDLRQNSGDPYLRTRFLDTAVFISDEFMKRVQGGQDWYLFDPAEVSDLNELYGEAFSRRYQEYIKLAEASKINRFEVVPARQQFRQILSSLQATGHPWLTWKDAINLRALNNNTGT
;
A
#
# COMPACT_ATOMS: atom_id res chain seq x y z
N MET A 1 7.50 -35.71 32.28
CA MET A 1 6.98 -35.06 31.06
C MET A 1 6.54 -36.20 30.15
N ALA A 2 5.31 -36.16 29.62
CA ALA A 2 4.88 -37.12 28.62
C ALA A 2 5.89 -37.13 27.46
N ASP A 3 6.15 -38.29 26.85
CA ASP A 3 7.05 -38.42 25.70
C ASP A 3 6.40 -37.70 24.50
N ILE A 4 6.71 -36.38 24.35
CA ILE A 4 6.21 -35.58 23.25
C ILE A 4 6.97 -35.96 21.97
N THR A 5 6.24 -36.30 20.94
CA THR A 5 6.76 -36.60 19.60
C THR A 5 6.63 -35.41 18.68
N VAL A 6 7.65 -35.10 17.90
CA VAL A 6 7.67 -34.05 16.89
C VAL A 6 7.63 -34.66 15.50
N VAL A 7 6.68 -34.20 14.67
CA VAL A 7 6.56 -34.61 13.26
C VAL A 7 7.42 -33.67 12.39
N LYS A 8 8.36 -34.25 11.66
CA LYS A 8 9.25 -33.51 10.73
C LYS A 8 8.54 -33.18 9.42
N ARG A 9 9.14 -32.27 8.63
CA ARG A 9 8.60 -31.87 7.30
C ARG A 9 8.52 -33.04 6.30
N ASP A 10 9.35 -34.08 6.45
CA ASP A 10 9.31 -35.30 5.64
C ASP A 10 8.32 -36.37 6.18
N GLY A 11 7.56 -36.04 7.22
CA GLY A 11 6.61 -36.93 7.88
C GLY A 11 7.22 -37.87 8.91
N SER A 12 8.54 -37.90 9.09
CA SER A 12 9.19 -38.72 10.13
C SER A 12 8.89 -38.17 11.53
N GLN A 13 8.87 -39.07 12.51
CA GLN A 13 8.61 -38.73 13.91
C GLN A 13 9.86 -38.89 14.74
N GLN A 14 10.11 -37.93 15.63
CA GLN A 14 11.25 -37.94 16.54
C GLN A 14 10.80 -37.46 17.94
N PRO A 15 11.44 -37.96 19.02
CA PRO A 15 11.23 -37.41 20.35
C PRO A 15 11.54 -35.89 20.38
N PHE A 16 10.76 -35.15 21.16
CA PHE A 16 11.05 -33.74 21.42
C PHE A 16 12.41 -33.59 22.11
N ASP A 17 13.26 -32.71 21.59
CA ASP A 17 14.58 -32.43 22.11
C ASP A 17 14.70 -30.96 22.54
N ALA A 18 14.59 -30.72 23.84
CA ALA A 18 14.70 -29.38 24.42
C ALA A 18 16.05 -28.71 24.15
N ASN A 19 17.13 -29.49 23.97
CA ASN A 19 18.45 -28.92 23.66
C ASN A 19 18.48 -28.26 22.29
N LYS A 20 17.77 -28.81 21.30
CA LYS A 20 17.66 -28.19 19.97
C LYS A 20 16.93 -26.84 20.03
N ILE A 21 15.89 -26.76 20.86
CA ILE A 21 15.18 -25.50 21.10
C ILE A 21 16.09 -24.47 21.76
N ASN A 22 16.77 -24.87 22.82
CA ASN A 22 17.70 -23.97 23.52
C ASN A 22 18.82 -23.48 22.60
N LEU A 23 19.42 -24.35 21.77
CA LEU A 23 20.42 -23.94 20.78
C LEU A 23 19.86 -22.97 19.75
N THR A 24 18.64 -23.18 19.28
CA THR A 24 17.95 -22.28 18.36
C THR A 24 17.71 -20.90 18.99
N LEU A 25 17.26 -20.86 20.23
CA LEU A 25 17.03 -19.62 20.96
C LEU A 25 18.34 -18.89 21.29
N LEU A 26 19.39 -19.61 21.68
CA LEU A 26 20.72 -19.04 21.91
C LEU A 26 21.27 -18.38 20.64
N ALA A 27 21.14 -19.05 19.49
CA ALA A 27 21.55 -18.47 18.21
C ALA A 27 20.72 -17.23 17.84
N ALA A 28 19.40 -17.26 18.10
CA ALA A 28 18.51 -16.12 17.82
C ALA A 28 18.77 -14.92 18.76
N SER A 29 19.27 -15.15 19.98
CA SER A 29 19.58 -14.11 20.98
C SER A 29 21.06 -13.72 21.04
N GLU A 30 21.89 -14.24 20.13
CA GLU A 30 23.32 -13.96 20.11
C GLU A 30 23.61 -12.45 20.02
N GLY A 31 24.49 -11.96 20.90
CA GLY A 31 24.91 -10.55 20.95
C GLY A 31 23.85 -9.58 21.54
N LEU A 32 22.74 -10.10 22.08
CA LEU A 32 21.76 -9.28 22.81
C LEU A 32 22.10 -9.23 24.31
N PRO A 33 21.74 -8.15 25.01
CA PRO A 33 21.70 -8.11 26.46
C PRO A 33 20.83 -9.25 27.02
N ASP A 34 21.10 -9.67 28.24
CA ASP A 34 20.30 -10.66 29.00
C ASP A 34 19.94 -11.96 28.23
N GLN A 35 20.81 -12.36 27.29
CA GLN A 35 20.61 -13.52 26.41
C GLN A 35 20.10 -14.77 27.16
N ILE A 36 20.71 -15.10 28.31
CA ILE A 36 20.35 -16.31 29.07
C ILE A 36 18.94 -16.17 29.66
N ALA A 37 18.58 -15.00 30.19
CA ALA A 37 17.26 -14.75 30.77
C ALA A 37 16.17 -14.81 29.70
N ASN A 38 16.40 -14.19 28.53
CA ASN A 38 15.47 -14.20 27.40
C ASN A 38 15.25 -15.62 26.85
N VAL A 39 16.30 -16.42 26.72
CA VAL A 39 16.19 -17.83 26.31
C VAL A 39 15.38 -18.64 27.33
N ALA A 40 15.67 -18.48 28.64
CA ALA A 40 14.96 -19.20 29.69
C ALA A 40 13.48 -18.84 29.74
N GLN A 41 13.14 -17.57 29.55
CA GLN A 41 11.75 -17.10 29.51
C GLN A 41 10.97 -17.73 28.35
N ILE A 42 11.48 -17.62 27.11
CA ILE A 42 10.83 -18.22 25.94
C ILE A 42 10.70 -19.73 26.10
N ALA A 43 11.76 -20.42 26.58
CA ALA A 43 11.72 -21.87 26.75
C ALA A 43 10.69 -22.31 27.79
N ALA A 44 10.53 -21.56 28.89
CA ALA A 44 9.52 -21.86 29.92
C ALA A 44 8.10 -21.66 29.40
N GLU A 45 7.83 -20.55 28.70
CA GLU A 45 6.50 -20.27 28.14
C GLU A 45 6.14 -21.21 27.01
N LEU A 46 7.10 -21.60 26.16
CA LEU A 46 6.88 -22.58 25.09
C LEU A 46 6.40 -23.93 25.64
N GLN A 47 6.90 -24.39 26.81
CA GLN A 47 6.50 -25.67 27.40
C GLN A 47 4.98 -25.75 27.65
N LEU A 48 4.30 -24.63 27.85
CA LEU A 48 2.86 -24.56 28.06
C LEU A 48 2.06 -24.80 26.78
N THR A 49 2.68 -24.71 25.62
CA THR A 49 2.04 -24.84 24.29
C THR A 49 2.36 -26.16 23.60
N LEU A 50 3.25 -26.98 24.15
CA LEU A 50 3.66 -28.26 23.56
C LEU A 50 2.58 -29.33 23.72
N PHE A 51 2.38 -30.12 22.67
CA PHE A 51 1.50 -31.28 22.65
C PHE A 51 2.11 -32.43 21.83
N ASP A 52 1.70 -33.66 22.06
CA ASP A 52 2.19 -34.81 21.30
C ASP A 52 1.76 -34.73 19.83
N GLY A 53 2.68 -35.05 18.93
CA GLY A 53 2.46 -34.94 17.49
C GLY A 53 2.59 -33.54 16.92
N ILE A 54 3.12 -32.55 17.68
CA ILE A 54 3.39 -31.20 17.19
C ILE A 54 4.31 -31.24 15.97
N THR A 55 4.00 -30.49 14.92
CA THR A 55 4.88 -30.42 13.74
C THR A 55 6.03 -29.44 13.97
N THR A 56 7.12 -29.62 13.23
CA THR A 56 8.25 -28.67 13.26
C THR A 56 7.79 -27.25 12.92
N GLU A 57 6.85 -27.09 11.98
CA GLU A 57 6.31 -25.78 11.60
C GLU A 57 5.51 -25.14 12.73
N GLN A 58 4.67 -25.92 13.41
CA GLN A 58 3.92 -25.44 14.57
C GLN A 58 4.85 -25.06 15.73
N LEU A 59 5.94 -25.82 15.90
CA LEU A 59 6.96 -25.52 16.91
C LEU A 59 7.71 -24.22 16.59
N ASP A 60 8.14 -24.04 15.33
CA ASP A 60 8.79 -22.79 14.87
C ASP A 60 7.83 -21.60 15.06
N GLU A 61 6.54 -21.75 14.71
CA GLU A 61 5.53 -20.70 14.88
C GLU A 61 5.30 -20.38 16.37
N ALA A 62 5.21 -21.40 17.23
CA ALA A 62 5.06 -21.21 18.68
C ALA A 62 6.25 -20.44 19.28
N LEU A 63 7.49 -20.75 18.86
CA LEU A 63 8.69 -20.01 19.27
C LEU A 63 8.62 -18.54 18.86
N ILE A 64 8.26 -18.28 17.61
CA ILE A 64 8.13 -16.91 17.07
C ILE A 64 7.06 -16.15 17.85
N GLN A 65 5.88 -16.74 18.04
CA GLN A 65 4.75 -16.08 18.73
C GLN A 65 5.06 -15.81 20.21
N THR A 66 5.75 -16.74 20.90
CA THR A 66 6.21 -16.51 22.26
C THR A 66 7.15 -15.31 22.34
N ALA A 67 8.14 -15.21 21.44
CA ALA A 67 9.01 -14.05 21.38
C ALA A 67 8.22 -12.75 21.10
N VAL A 68 7.28 -12.76 20.14
CA VAL A 68 6.45 -11.59 19.81
C VAL A 68 5.61 -11.10 20.99
N GLN A 69 5.05 -12.01 21.78
CA GLN A 69 4.23 -11.65 22.95
C GLN A 69 5.05 -10.92 24.04
N ASN A 70 6.34 -11.18 24.13
CA ASN A 70 7.25 -10.58 25.09
C ASN A 70 7.89 -9.25 24.63
N VAL A 71 7.65 -8.80 23.38
CA VAL A 71 8.18 -7.51 22.86
C VAL A 71 7.72 -6.29 23.69
N LYS A 72 6.54 -6.38 24.30
CA LYS A 72 6.01 -5.34 25.18
C LYS A 72 6.83 -5.15 26.47
N ASP A 73 7.51 -6.20 26.93
CA ASP A 73 8.27 -6.23 28.19
C ASP A 73 9.74 -5.88 27.93
N ASP A 74 10.32 -6.38 26.81
CA ASP A 74 11.66 -6.07 26.36
C ASP A 74 11.74 -6.02 24.81
N PRO A 75 12.21 -4.90 24.21
CA PRO A 75 12.35 -4.76 22.75
C PRO A 75 13.34 -5.75 22.11
N ASP A 76 14.23 -6.40 22.85
CA ASP A 76 15.15 -7.40 22.32
C ASP A 76 14.42 -8.64 21.81
N PHE A 77 13.24 -8.96 22.35
CA PHE A 77 12.38 -10.03 21.84
C PHE A 77 11.91 -9.81 20.39
N ASP A 78 11.80 -8.56 19.92
CA ASP A 78 11.50 -8.28 18.52
C ASP A 78 12.65 -8.73 17.59
N THR A 79 13.89 -8.58 18.04
CA THR A 79 15.07 -9.07 17.30
C THR A 79 15.12 -10.59 17.31
N ILE A 80 14.83 -11.24 18.44
CA ILE A 80 14.76 -12.71 18.55
C ILE A 80 13.66 -13.24 17.60
N ALA A 81 12.46 -12.66 17.64
CA ALA A 81 11.36 -13.06 16.76
C ALA A 81 11.71 -12.89 15.27
N ALA A 82 12.39 -11.79 14.90
CA ALA A 82 12.86 -11.56 13.54
C ALA A 82 13.84 -12.64 13.08
N ARG A 83 14.82 -12.97 13.90
CA ARG A 83 15.84 -14.01 13.58
C ARG A 83 15.27 -15.42 13.51
N LEU A 84 14.32 -15.76 14.38
CA LEU A 84 13.60 -17.03 14.32
C LEU A 84 12.80 -17.14 13.01
N LEU A 85 12.09 -16.09 12.63
CA LEU A 85 11.33 -16.05 11.38
C LEU A 85 12.23 -16.11 10.14
N LEU A 86 13.36 -15.38 10.13
CA LEU A 86 14.35 -15.45 9.05
C LEU A 86 14.90 -16.86 8.89
N ARG A 87 15.26 -17.53 10.00
CA ARG A 87 15.70 -18.93 9.98
C ARG A 87 14.67 -19.84 9.31
N THR A 88 13.40 -19.71 9.66
CA THR A 88 12.32 -20.49 9.04
C THR A 88 12.22 -20.23 7.54
N ILE A 89 12.32 -18.95 7.10
CA ILE A 89 12.29 -18.58 5.69
C ILE A 89 13.50 -19.17 4.95
N TYR A 90 14.70 -19.08 5.52
CA TYR A 90 15.90 -19.64 4.90
C TYR A 90 15.80 -21.15 4.72
N GLN A 91 15.36 -21.88 5.75
CA GLN A 91 15.18 -23.34 5.65
C GLN A 91 14.15 -23.73 4.60
N GLN A 92 13.04 -22.98 4.49
CA GLN A 92 12.00 -23.25 3.47
C GLN A 92 12.50 -23.04 2.04
N VAL A 93 13.30 -22.01 1.79
CA VAL A 93 13.70 -21.59 0.44
C VAL A 93 15.07 -22.13 0.03
N LEU A 94 16.04 -22.10 0.95
CA LEU A 94 17.43 -22.46 0.66
C LEU A 94 17.80 -23.88 1.10
N GLY A 95 17.08 -24.41 2.09
CA GLY A 95 17.42 -25.67 2.78
C GLY A 95 18.17 -25.42 4.08
N ASP A 96 18.57 -26.52 4.73
CA ASP A 96 19.27 -26.48 6.01
C ASP A 96 20.69 -25.89 5.88
N TYR A 97 21.12 -25.18 6.91
CA TYR A 97 22.46 -24.60 7.04
C TYR A 97 22.89 -24.61 8.50
N THR A 98 24.21 -24.57 8.73
CA THR A 98 24.80 -24.70 10.07
C THR A 98 25.38 -23.37 10.59
N ASN A 99 25.79 -22.48 9.70
CA ASN A 99 26.44 -21.21 10.06
C ASN A 99 26.27 -20.16 8.94
N GLU A 100 26.68 -18.93 9.23
CA GLU A 100 26.56 -17.79 8.31
C GLU A 100 27.37 -17.97 7.01
N ILE A 101 28.53 -18.63 7.06
CA ILE A 101 29.37 -18.89 5.87
C ILE A 101 28.62 -19.80 4.90
N GLU A 102 28.01 -20.85 5.42
CA GLU A 102 27.19 -21.77 4.62
C GLU A 102 25.93 -21.07 4.10
N LEU A 103 25.26 -20.25 4.91
CA LEU A 103 24.11 -19.45 4.49
C LEU A 103 24.45 -18.53 3.32
N LYS A 104 25.58 -17.82 3.37
CA LYS A 104 26.07 -16.97 2.28
C LYS A 104 26.36 -17.78 1.01
N LYS A 105 26.97 -18.96 1.15
CA LYS A 105 27.23 -19.88 0.05
C LYS A 105 25.93 -20.38 -0.58
N LEU A 106 24.93 -20.74 0.22
CA LEU A 106 23.60 -21.15 -0.27
C LEU A 106 22.92 -20.03 -1.03
N HIS A 107 22.95 -18.79 -0.55
CA HIS A 107 22.42 -17.64 -1.29
C HIS A 107 23.07 -17.53 -2.67
N ALA A 108 24.40 -17.58 -2.74
CA ALA A 108 25.12 -17.47 -4.01
C ALA A 108 24.83 -18.63 -4.98
N GLN A 109 24.64 -19.84 -4.48
CA GLN A 109 24.35 -21.02 -5.30
C GLN A 109 22.90 -21.06 -5.78
N LYS A 110 21.94 -20.72 -4.89
CA LYS A 110 20.50 -20.84 -5.17
C LYS A 110 19.96 -19.68 -5.99
N PHE A 111 20.51 -18.48 -5.89
CA PHE A 111 20.00 -17.30 -6.58
C PHE A 111 19.93 -17.46 -8.12
N PRO A 112 20.99 -17.88 -8.83
CA PRO A 112 20.90 -18.09 -10.28
C PRO A 112 19.89 -19.16 -10.69
N ILE A 113 19.71 -20.19 -9.86
CA ILE A 113 18.74 -21.26 -10.08
C ILE A 113 17.33 -20.71 -9.95
N TYR A 114 17.07 -19.96 -8.86
CA TYR A 114 15.81 -19.30 -8.60
C TYR A 114 15.40 -18.40 -9.79
N ILE A 115 16.27 -17.49 -10.25
CA ILE A 115 15.98 -16.57 -11.35
C ILE A 115 15.58 -17.33 -12.62
N ARG A 116 16.38 -18.35 -13.02
CA ARG A 116 16.09 -19.12 -14.24
C ARG A 116 14.79 -19.91 -14.13
N GLN A 117 14.55 -20.54 -12.99
CA GLN A 117 13.34 -21.33 -12.79
C GLN A 117 12.10 -20.45 -12.73
N ALA A 118 12.11 -19.36 -11.98
CA ALA A 118 10.98 -18.45 -11.86
C ALA A 118 10.67 -17.73 -13.20
N ALA A 119 11.68 -17.41 -14.00
CA ALA A 119 11.48 -16.89 -15.35
C ALA A 119 10.86 -17.96 -16.29
N LYS A 120 11.27 -19.22 -16.19
CA LYS A 120 10.69 -20.34 -16.96
C LYS A 120 9.23 -20.61 -16.54
N GLU A 121 8.92 -20.50 -15.24
CA GLU A 121 7.57 -20.65 -14.69
C GLU A 121 6.65 -19.45 -15.02
N GLY A 122 7.19 -18.37 -15.61
CA GLY A 122 6.42 -17.16 -15.95
C GLY A 122 6.09 -16.27 -14.73
N LEU A 123 6.75 -16.49 -13.61
CA LEU A 123 6.64 -15.64 -12.41
C LEU A 123 7.49 -14.38 -12.54
N LEU A 124 8.64 -14.49 -13.21
CA LEU A 124 9.53 -13.38 -13.53
C LEU A 124 9.51 -13.04 -15.03
N ASP A 125 9.86 -11.80 -15.34
CA ASP A 125 10.14 -11.36 -16.71
C ASP A 125 11.31 -12.20 -17.28
N LYS A 126 11.18 -12.65 -18.52
CA LYS A 126 12.21 -13.49 -19.19
C LYS A 126 13.56 -12.80 -19.27
N ARG A 127 13.59 -11.45 -19.35
CA ARG A 127 14.82 -10.65 -19.35
C ARG A 127 15.65 -10.83 -18.09
N MET A 128 15.07 -11.24 -16.97
CA MET A 128 15.78 -11.52 -15.73
C MET A 128 16.81 -12.65 -15.86
N ALA A 129 16.55 -13.62 -16.76
CA ALA A 129 17.43 -14.74 -17.03
C ALA A 129 18.33 -14.54 -18.28
N ASP A 130 18.23 -13.38 -18.93
CA ASP A 130 19.04 -13.07 -20.13
C ASP A 130 20.51 -12.77 -19.74
N SER A 131 21.43 -13.60 -20.23
CA SER A 131 22.85 -13.45 -19.95
C SER A 131 23.51 -12.25 -20.64
N GLN A 132 22.86 -11.64 -21.63
CA GLN A 132 23.32 -10.39 -22.24
C GLN A 132 23.03 -9.19 -21.36
N LEU A 133 21.97 -9.24 -20.56
CA LEU A 133 21.60 -8.18 -19.62
C LEU A 133 22.23 -8.39 -18.25
N PHE A 134 22.19 -9.62 -17.71
CA PHE A 134 22.57 -9.88 -16.34
C PHE A 134 23.60 -10.98 -16.18
N ASN A 135 24.71 -10.66 -15.52
CA ASN A 135 25.66 -11.64 -15.01
C ASN A 135 25.17 -12.19 -13.67
N LEU A 136 24.37 -13.27 -13.70
CA LEU A 136 23.77 -13.85 -12.50
C LEU A 136 24.82 -14.32 -11.45
N LYS A 137 26.04 -14.72 -11.86
CA LYS A 137 27.11 -15.08 -10.93
C LYS A 137 27.60 -13.86 -10.17
N LYS A 138 27.77 -12.71 -10.84
CA LYS A 138 28.19 -11.45 -10.22
C LYS A 138 27.12 -10.92 -9.27
N LEU A 139 25.85 -10.96 -9.68
CA LEU A 139 24.71 -10.61 -8.82
C LEU A 139 24.64 -11.49 -7.58
N ALA A 140 24.79 -12.81 -7.74
CA ALA A 140 24.80 -13.77 -6.64
C ALA A 140 25.93 -13.52 -5.63
N ALA A 141 27.11 -13.15 -6.12
CA ALA A 141 28.27 -12.82 -5.28
C ALA A 141 28.08 -11.51 -4.49
N ALA A 142 27.23 -10.60 -4.97
CA ALA A 142 26.92 -9.34 -4.30
C ALA A 142 25.90 -9.49 -3.15
N LEU A 143 25.21 -10.63 -3.05
CA LEU A 143 24.23 -10.86 -1.98
C LEU A 143 24.89 -10.93 -0.61
N ASP A 144 24.31 -10.24 0.35
CA ASP A 144 24.78 -10.18 1.73
C ASP A 144 23.66 -10.51 2.72
N PRO A 145 23.52 -11.78 3.13
CA PRO A 145 22.49 -12.20 4.09
C PRO A 145 22.60 -11.52 5.46
N SER A 146 23.77 -11.01 5.85
CA SER A 146 23.94 -10.31 7.13
C SER A 146 23.06 -9.07 7.25
N LYS A 147 22.69 -8.47 6.10
CA LYS A 147 21.80 -7.30 6.04
C LYS A 147 20.35 -7.59 6.46
N ASP A 148 19.93 -8.84 6.46
CA ASP A 148 18.61 -9.22 6.95
C ASP A 148 18.44 -8.92 8.45
N SER A 149 19.55 -8.89 9.22
CA SER A 149 19.58 -8.53 10.63
C SER A 149 19.19 -7.06 10.92
N LEU A 150 19.22 -6.19 9.92
CA LEU A 150 18.76 -4.80 10.03
C LEU A 150 17.24 -4.70 10.14
N SER A 151 16.50 -5.74 9.72
CA SER A 151 15.04 -5.78 9.75
C SER A 151 14.55 -6.31 11.09
N LYS A 152 13.59 -5.61 11.67
CA LYS A 152 12.82 -6.07 12.83
C LYS A 152 11.71 -7.03 12.39
N TYR A 153 11.06 -7.70 13.36
CA TYR A 153 10.05 -8.74 13.10
C TYR A 153 8.98 -8.31 12.08
N LEU A 154 8.37 -7.12 12.28
CA LEU A 154 7.33 -6.63 11.37
C LEU A 154 7.87 -6.41 9.94
N GLY A 155 9.11 -5.98 9.78
CA GLY A 155 9.78 -5.83 8.49
C GLY A 155 9.93 -7.17 7.76
N VAL A 156 10.39 -8.20 8.46
CA VAL A 156 10.53 -9.57 7.92
C VAL A 156 9.17 -10.16 7.54
N VAL A 157 8.16 -10.04 8.42
CA VAL A 157 6.77 -10.47 8.15
C VAL A 157 6.21 -9.77 6.92
N THR A 158 6.42 -8.46 6.82
CA THR A 158 5.92 -7.67 5.69
C THR A 158 6.58 -8.09 4.39
N ASN A 159 7.91 -8.30 4.40
CA ASN A 159 8.62 -8.82 3.23
C ASN A 159 8.05 -10.19 2.81
N ARG A 160 8.00 -11.14 3.75
CA ARG A 160 7.49 -12.50 3.51
C ARG A 160 6.07 -12.51 2.98
N ASN A 161 5.16 -11.73 3.55
CA ASN A 161 3.74 -11.85 3.27
C ASN A 161 3.25 -10.98 2.11
N ARG A 162 3.93 -9.86 1.83
CA ARG A 162 3.48 -8.88 0.83
C ARG A 162 4.36 -8.80 -0.41
N TYR A 163 5.69 -8.97 -0.27
CA TYR A 163 6.63 -8.63 -1.34
C TYR A 163 7.34 -9.82 -1.96
N ALA A 164 7.69 -10.82 -1.15
CA ALA A 164 8.34 -12.04 -1.64
C ALA A 164 7.41 -12.81 -2.60
N LEU A 165 7.98 -13.30 -3.70
CA LEU A 165 7.25 -14.12 -4.66
C LEU A 165 6.95 -15.49 -4.07
N ARG A 166 5.78 -15.99 -4.45
CA ARG A 166 5.29 -17.33 -4.06
C ARG A 166 4.77 -18.06 -5.29
N ARG A 167 4.81 -19.38 -5.27
CA ARG A 167 4.09 -20.21 -6.24
C ARG A 167 2.57 -20.14 -5.99
N GLN A 168 1.79 -20.65 -6.91
CA GLN A 168 0.33 -20.76 -6.75
C GLN A 168 -0.05 -21.66 -5.57
N SER A 169 0.78 -22.62 -5.19
CA SER A 169 0.65 -23.43 -3.98
C SER A 169 0.72 -22.62 -2.67
N GLY A 170 1.23 -21.37 -2.73
CA GLY A 170 1.50 -20.53 -1.57
C GLY A 170 2.95 -20.62 -1.05
N ASP A 171 3.76 -21.52 -1.60
CA ASP A 171 5.14 -21.75 -1.17
C ASP A 171 6.01 -20.53 -1.48
N PRO A 172 6.79 -20.01 -0.50
CA PRO A 172 7.72 -18.92 -0.74
C PRO A 172 8.90 -19.42 -1.61
N ILE A 173 9.33 -18.60 -2.55
CA ILE A 173 10.49 -18.87 -3.42
C ILE A 173 11.59 -17.82 -3.26
N GLU A 174 11.39 -16.84 -2.42
CA GLU A 174 12.35 -15.77 -2.13
C GLU A 174 12.66 -15.67 -0.65
N VAL A 175 13.94 -15.44 -0.37
CA VAL A 175 14.44 -14.87 0.89
C VAL A 175 14.56 -13.36 0.74
N PRO A 176 14.67 -12.56 1.82
CA PRO A 176 14.67 -11.09 1.72
C PRO A 176 15.70 -10.54 0.73
N GLN A 177 16.91 -11.08 0.71
CA GLN A 177 17.96 -10.63 -0.21
C GLN A 177 17.64 -10.98 -1.67
N PHE A 178 16.94 -12.09 -1.95
CA PHE A 178 16.45 -12.40 -3.31
C PHE A 178 15.38 -11.42 -3.74
N THR A 179 14.45 -11.05 -2.83
CA THR A 179 13.43 -10.03 -3.09
C THR A 179 14.08 -8.70 -3.45
N ASN A 180 15.08 -8.22 -2.67
CA ASN A 180 15.77 -6.96 -2.95
C ASN A 180 16.53 -7.01 -4.28
N MET A 181 17.26 -8.09 -4.56
CA MET A 181 18.00 -8.22 -5.83
C MET A 181 17.06 -8.34 -7.03
N ARG A 182 15.92 -9.04 -6.93
CA ARG A 182 14.90 -9.09 -7.98
C ARG A 182 14.38 -7.69 -8.31
N ILE A 183 14.05 -6.91 -7.28
CA ILE A 183 13.58 -5.53 -7.45
C ILE A 183 14.65 -4.71 -8.16
N ALA A 184 15.88 -4.77 -7.70
CA ALA A 184 17.02 -4.05 -8.29
C ALA A 184 17.22 -4.40 -9.76
N MET A 185 17.20 -5.69 -10.11
CA MET A 185 17.29 -6.15 -11.49
C MET A 185 16.11 -5.63 -12.35
N GLY A 186 14.89 -5.69 -11.82
CA GLY A 186 13.70 -5.23 -12.51
C GLY A 186 13.69 -3.71 -12.78
N LEU A 187 14.38 -2.93 -11.97
CA LEU A 187 14.57 -1.48 -12.16
C LEU A 187 15.72 -1.18 -13.14
N SER A 188 16.62 -2.12 -13.40
CA SER A 188 17.85 -1.91 -14.15
C SER A 188 17.77 -2.30 -15.63
N PHE A 189 16.63 -2.75 -16.16
CA PHE A 189 16.52 -3.25 -17.54
C PHE A 189 16.99 -2.26 -18.61
N ASN A 190 16.84 -0.97 -18.38
CA ASN A 190 17.15 0.07 -19.35
C ASN A 190 18.43 0.87 -19.00
N GLU A 191 19.16 0.43 -17.96
CA GLU A 191 20.41 1.07 -17.58
C GLU A 191 21.54 0.71 -18.58
N ALA A 192 22.53 1.58 -18.72
CA ALA A 192 23.67 1.36 -19.60
C ALA A 192 24.46 0.09 -19.25
N ASN A 193 24.51 -0.25 -17.96
CA ASN A 193 25.11 -1.49 -17.45
C ASN A 193 24.17 -2.12 -16.43
N PRO A 194 23.18 -2.93 -16.87
CA PRO A 194 22.14 -3.47 -16.00
C PRO A 194 22.64 -4.26 -14.79
N THR A 195 23.74 -5.00 -14.93
CA THR A 195 24.33 -5.79 -13.84
C THR A 195 24.88 -4.88 -12.74
N GLU A 196 25.66 -3.85 -13.09
CA GLU A 196 26.24 -2.93 -12.10
C GLU A 196 25.15 -2.08 -11.43
N ALA A 197 24.22 -1.55 -12.21
CA ALA A 197 23.08 -0.80 -11.70
C ALA A 197 22.24 -1.63 -10.72
N ALA A 198 22.00 -2.91 -11.04
CA ALA A 198 21.28 -3.80 -10.13
C ALA A 198 22.04 -4.03 -8.81
N ILE A 199 23.38 -4.18 -8.84
CA ILE A 199 24.19 -4.31 -7.63
C ILE A 199 24.14 -3.02 -6.79
N ASP A 200 24.15 -1.86 -7.43
CA ASP A 200 24.10 -0.58 -6.75
C ASP A 200 22.73 -0.35 -6.08
N PHE A 201 21.64 -0.51 -6.83
CA PHE A 201 20.28 -0.42 -6.27
C PHE A 201 20.03 -1.43 -5.14
N TYR A 202 20.52 -2.67 -5.32
CA TYR A 202 20.45 -3.71 -4.30
C TYR A 202 21.14 -3.28 -3.01
N ARG A 203 22.37 -2.75 -3.10
CA ARG A 203 23.16 -2.34 -1.94
C ARG A 203 22.44 -1.29 -1.09
N HIS A 204 21.89 -0.28 -1.73
CA HIS A 204 21.11 0.77 -1.06
C HIS A 204 19.85 0.21 -0.37
N MET A 205 19.12 -0.69 -1.04
CA MET A 205 17.96 -1.34 -0.44
C MET A 205 18.32 -2.28 0.71
N ALA A 206 19.39 -3.08 0.55
CA ALA A 206 19.85 -4.01 1.58
C ALA A 206 20.35 -3.29 2.84
N ASN A 207 20.96 -2.12 2.68
CA ASN A 207 21.39 -1.25 3.79
C ASN A 207 20.26 -0.44 4.43
N LEU A 208 19.01 -0.57 3.95
CA LEU A 208 17.85 0.24 4.37
C LEU A 208 18.04 1.76 4.16
N GLU A 209 18.88 2.18 3.22
CA GLU A 209 19.08 3.58 2.88
C GLU A 209 17.88 4.17 2.15
N TYR A 210 17.15 3.34 1.38
CA TYR A 210 15.84 3.65 0.86
C TYR A 210 14.98 2.39 0.67
N SER A 211 13.67 2.59 0.57
CA SER A 211 12.71 1.52 0.27
C SER A 211 11.82 1.94 -0.90
N PRO A 212 11.80 1.20 -2.01
CA PRO A 212 10.86 1.46 -3.10
C PRO A 212 9.41 1.35 -2.63
N GLY A 213 8.51 2.02 -3.33
CA GLY A 213 7.09 1.94 -3.03
C GLY A 213 6.51 0.53 -3.19
N GLY A 214 5.38 0.27 -2.52
CA GLY A 214 4.80 -1.07 -2.42
C GLY A 214 4.53 -1.76 -3.76
N SER A 215 4.02 -1.04 -4.78
CA SER A 215 3.77 -1.63 -6.11
C SER A 215 5.08 -1.99 -6.83
N THR A 216 6.11 -1.16 -6.68
CA THR A 216 7.46 -1.46 -7.19
C THR A 216 8.02 -2.73 -6.54
N ARG A 217 7.92 -2.84 -5.21
CA ARG A 217 8.40 -4.02 -4.47
C ARG A 217 7.69 -5.32 -4.89
N VAL A 218 6.38 -5.24 -5.16
CA VAL A 218 5.60 -6.41 -5.59
C VAL A 218 5.91 -6.80 -7.02
N ASN A 219 6.00 -5.83 -7.95
CA ASN A 219 5.93 -6.09 -9.38
C ASN A 219 7.27 -5.99 -10.11
N ALA A 220 8.29 -5.31 -9.55
CA ALA A 220 9.57 -5.16 -10.24
C ALA A 220 10.24 -6.53 -10.48
N GLY A 221 10.70 -6.75 -11.69
CA GLY A 221 11.24 -8.02 -12.16
C GLY A 221 10.21 -9.11 -12.40
N GLY A 222 8.94 -8.88 -12.06
CA GLY A 222 7.84 -9.82 -12.33
C GLY A 222 7.36 -9.77 -13.77
N SER A 223 6.54 -10.75 -14.16
CA SER A 223 5.93 -10.84 -15.50
C SER A 223 4.90 -9.75 -15.82
N PHE A 224 4.44 -9.01 -14.79
CA PHE A 224 3.54 -7.87 -14.92
C PHE A 224 4.16 -6.64 -14.23
N PRO A 225 5.02 -5.87 -14.90
CA PRO A 225 5.84 -4.82 -14.30
C PRO A 225 5.11 -3.49 -14.16
N GLN A 226 3.97 -3.45 -13.46
CA GLN A 226 3.34 -2.20 -13.05
C GLN A 226 4.05 -1.69 -11.79
N LEU A 227 4.87 -0.64 -11.92
CA LEU A 227 5.77 -0.16 -10.87
C LEU A 227 5.26 1.07 -10.12
N SER A 228 4.36 1.86 -10.71
CA SER A 228 3.82 3.07 -10.09
C SER A 228 2.86 2.74 -8.95
N ASN A 229 2.97 3.50 -7.85
CA ASN A 229 2.14 3.27 -6.67
C ASN A 229 0.85 4.08 -6.72
N CYS A 230 0.92 5.31 -7.23
CA CYS A 230 -0.18 6.27 -7.20
C CYS A 230 -0.41 6.88 -8.58
N PHE A 231 -1.69 7.10 -8.87
CA PHE A 231 -2.18 7.71 -10.10
C PHE A 231 -3.18 8.80 -9.75
N VAL A 232 -3.22 9.85 -10.53
CA VAL A 232 -4.19 10.93 -10.39
C VAL A 232 -5.00 11.02 -11.67
N ILE A 233 -6.32 11.08 -11.54
CA ILE A 233 -7.26 11.18 -12.65
C ILE A 233 -8.14 12.39 -12.40
N GLU A 234 -8.28 13.27 -13.38
CA GLU A 234 -9.31 14.30 -13.40
C GLU A 234 -10.42 13.90 -14.38
N VAL A 235 -11.66 13.98 -13.93
CA VAL A 235 -12.82 13.63 -14.75
C VAL A 235 -13.42 14.92 -15.34
N GLN A 236 -13.44 15.02 -16.67
CA GLN A 236 -14.08 16.11 -17.37
C GLN A 236 -15.59 15.89 -17.46
N ASP A 237 -16.36 16.97 -17.62
CA ASP A 237 -17.83 16.95 -17.67
C ASP A 237 -18.34 16.46 -19.03
N ASP A 238 -17.89 15.31 -19.48
CA ASP A 238 -18.32 14.63 -20.68
C ASP A 238 -18.34 13.11 -20.49
N MET A 239 -19.22 12.43 -21.22
CA MET A 239 -19.44 10.99 -21.08
C MET A 239 -18.22 10.15 -21.46
N ALA A 240 -17.39 10.59 -22.42
CA ALA A 240 -16.20 9.86 -22.83
C ALA A 240 -15.14 9.88 -21.71
N SER A 241 -14.93 11.03 -21.06
CA SER A 241 -14.04 11.18 -19.91
C SER A 241 -14.53 10.37 -18.70
N ILE A 242 -15.83 10.42 -18.41
CA ILE A 242 -16.43 9.63 -17.31
C ILE A 242 -16.23 8.13 -17.56
N ALA A 243 -16.57 7.61 -18.74
CA ALA A 243 -16.39 6.21 -19.09
C ALA A 243 -14.92 5.80 -19.07
N LYS A 244 -14.02 6.66 -19.57
CA LYS A 244 -12.57 6.45 -19.51
C LYS A 244 -12.08 6.33 -18.06
N SER A 245 -12.54 7.20 -17.15
CA SER A 245 -12.11 7.18 -15.75
C SER A 245 -12.46 5.86 -15.06
N ILE A 246 -13.64 5.29 -15.34
CA ILE A 246 -14.07 3.98 -14.81
C ILE A 246 -13.17 2.87 -15.35
N ARG A 247 -12.94 2.86 -16.68
CA ARG A 247 -12.04 1.89 -17.32
C ARG A 247 -10.63 1.95 -16.74
N ASP A 248 -10.06 3.14 -16.67
CA ASP A 248 -8.68 3.34 -16.19
C ASP A 248 -8.56 2.94 -14.71
N THR A 249 -9.58 3.25 -13.88
CA THR A 249 -9.67 2.79 -12.50
C THR A 249 -9.58 1.26 -12.40
N MET A 250 -10.31 0.53 -13.24
CA MET A 250 -10.27 -0.95 -13.25
C MET A 250 -8.88 -1.48 -13.58
N PHE A 251 -8.21 -0.94 -14.60
CA PHE A 251 -6.87 -1.39 -15.01
C PHE A 251 -5.81 -1.06 -13.96
N ILE A 252 -5.83 0.15 -13.42
CA ILE A 252 -4.88 0.59 -12.40
C ILE A 252 -5.07 -0.19 -11.10
N ALA A 253 -6.31 -0.34 -10.64
CA ALA A 253 -6.64 -1.12 -9.44
C ALA A 253 -6.24 -2.59 -9.59
N LYS A 254 -6.45 -3.21 -10.76
CA LYS A 254 -5.98 -4.55 -11.08
C LYS A 254 -4.45 -4.66 -10.95
N GLY A 255 -3.71 -3.61 -11.27
CA GLY A 255 -2.26 -3.52 -11.14
C GLY A 255 -1.77 -3.15 -9.72
N THR A 256 -2.65 -3.08 -8.71
CA THR A 256 -2.34 -2.69 -7.32
C THR A 256 -1.98 -1.21 -7.14
N GLY A 257 -2.31 -0.34 -8.11
CA GLY A 257 -2.15 1.11 -8.01
C GLY A 257 -3.20 1.75 -7.11
N GLY A 258 -2.82 2.80 -6.37
CA GLY A 258 -3.74 3.71 -5.68
C GLY A 258 -4.17 4.85 -6.62
N ILE A 259 -5.40 5.32 -6.52
CA ILE A 259 -5.95 6.29 -7.47
C ILE A 259 -6.59 7.45 -6.72
N GLY A 260 -6.15 8.67 -6.97
CA GLY A 260 -6.87 9.90 -6.62
C GLY A 260 -7.71 10.36 -7.82
N ILE A 261 -8.99 10.60 -7.62
CA ILE A 261 -9.93 10.95 -8.70
C ILE A 261 -10.61 12.26 -8.36
N SER A 262 -10.31 13.33 -9.14
CA SER A 262 -11.01 14.61 -9.04
C SER A 262 -12.36 14.53 -9.75
N MET A 263 -13.43 14.87 -9.01
CA MET A 263 -14.81 14.92 -9.50
C MET A 263 -15.35 16.33 -9.56
N ASN A 264 -14.52 17.34 -9.37
CA ASN A 264 -14.94 18.74 -9.21
C ASN A 264 -15.55 19.35 -10.46
N LYS A 265 -15.14 18.90 -11.66
CA LYS A 265 -15.62 19.45 -12.93
C LYS A 265 -16.99 18.96 -13.33
N LEU A 266 -17.48 17.88 -12.73
CA LEU A 266 -18.79 17.34 -13.08
C LEU A 266 -19.90 18.30 -12.64
N ARG A 267 -20.79 18.64 -13.57
CA ARG A 267 -21.94 19.49 -13.29
C ARG A 267 -22.81 18.91 -12.19
N ALA A 268 -23.47 19.78 -11.46
CA ALA A 268 -24.35 19.38 -10.36
C ALA A 268 -25.61 18.64 -10.83
N ALA A 269 -26.24 17.92 -9.91
CA ALA A 269 -27.57 17.33 -10.12
C ALA A 269 -28.58 18.42 -10.44
N GLY A 270 -29.45 18.17 -11.41
CA GLY A 270 -30.41 19.14 -11.91
C GLY A 270 -29.84 20.18 -12.89
N SER A 271 -28.55 20.14 -13.24
CA SER A 271 -27.97 20.96 -14.30
C SER A 271 -28.52 20.57 -15.66
N PRO A 272 -28.80 21.52 -16.57
CA PRO A 272 -29.31 21.20 -17.89
C PRO A 272 -28.30 20.45 -18.76
N VAL A 273 -28.77 19.37 -19.40
CA VAL A 273 -28.02 18.63 -20.42
C VAL A 273 -28.57 18.99 -21.79
N LYS A 274 -27.93 19.94 -22.48
CA LYS A 274 -28.43 20.52 -23.72
C LYS A 274 -28.64 19.48 -24.84
N THR A 275 -27.80 18.46 -24.92
CA THR A 275 -27.86 17.44 -25.99
C THR A 275 -29.08 16.53 -25.92
N THR A 276 -29.60 16.30 -24.72
CA THR A 276 -30.75 15.42 -24.47
C THR A 276 -32.01 16.17 -24.00
N ASN A 277 -31.85 17.48 -23.74
CA ASN A 277 -32.93 18.32 -23.15
C ASN A 277 -33.44 17.73 -21.81
N THR A 278 -32.53 17.25 -20.97
CA THR A 278 -32.83 16.64 -19.68
C THR A 278 -31.98 17.31 -18.59
N GLU A 279 -32.10 16.84 -17.36
CA GLU A 279 -31.27 17.27 -16.22
C GLU A 279 -30.20 16.24 -15.90
N SER A 280 -29.07 16.71 -15.41
CA SER A 280 -27.95 15.87 -14.91
C SER A 280 -28.32 15.19 -13.59
N THR A 281 -27.86 13.97 -13.40
CA THR A 281 -27.90 13.25 -12.11
C THR A 281 -26.79 13.68 -11.14
N GLY A 282 -25.86 14.52 -11.60
CA GLY A 282 -24.69 14.94 -10.83
C GLY A 282 -23.59 13.87 -10.69
N PRO A 283 -22.57 14.11 -9.88
CA PRO A 283 -21.39 13.24 -9.77
C PRO A 283 -21.62 11.95 -8.97
N ILE A 284 -22.60 11.91 -8.06
CA ILE A 284 -22.77 10.82 -7.09
C ILE A 284 -22.99 9.44 -7.75
N PRO A 285 -23.87 9.29 -8.77
CA PRO A 285 -24.04 8.01 -9.45
C PRO A 285 -22.77 7.51 -10.14
N PHE A 286 -21.95 8.41 -10.70
CA PHE A 286 -20.68 8.04 -11.32
C PHE A 286 -19.65 7.60 -10.28
N MET A 287 -19.61 8.21 -9.10
CA MET A 287 -18.81 7.72 -7.98
C MET A 287 -19.23 6.31 -7.55
N LYS A 288 -20.55 6.00 -7.58
CA LYS A 288 -21.05 4.65 -7.31
C LYS A 288 -20.63 3.65 -8.39
N MET A 289 -20.56 4.03 -9.65
CA MET A 289 -20.03 3.16 -10.70
C MET A 289 -18.54 2.82 -10.46
N ILE A 290 -17.72 3.81 -10.08
CA ILE A 290 -16.30 3.61 -9.70
C ILE A 290 -16.19 2.70 -8.49
N ASP A 291 -16.99 2.89 -7.45
CA ASP A 291 -17.05 2.04 -6.25
C ASP A 291 -17.29 0.57 -6.63
N THR A 292 -18.25 0.32 -7.52
CA THR A 292 -18.59 -1.02 -8.00
C THR A 292 -17.47 -1.61 -8.87
N ALA A 293 -16.82 -0.79 -9.70
CA ALA A 293 -15.68 -1.20 -10.51
C ALA A 293 -14.48 -1.62 -9.65
N LEU A 294 -14.19 -0.89 -8.58
CA LEU A 294 -13.14 -1.24 -7.61
C LEU A 294 -13.43 -2.59 -6.94
N PHE A 295 -14.66 -2.80 -6.48
CA PHE A 295 -15.07 -4.08 -5.91
C PHE A 295 -14.85 -5.25 -6.89
N ALA A 296 -15.26 -5.08 -8.14
CA ALA A 296 -15.21 -6.12 -9.16
C ALA A 296 -13.77 -6.58 -9.48
N VAL A 297 -12.77 -5.68 -9.39
CA VAL A 297 -11.38 -6.00 -9.72
C VAL A 297 -10.49 -6.28 -8.50
N SER A 298 -11.03 -6.20 -7.28
CA SER A 298 -10.30 -6.48 -6.04
C SER A 298 -9.81 -7.93 -6.00
N ARG A 299 -8.53 -8.13 -5.73
CA ARG A 299 -7.89 -9.45 -5.64
C ARG A 299 -7.76 -9.89 -4.19
N LYS A 300 -8.29 -11.08 -3.86
CA LYS A 300 -8.03 -11.73 -2.56
C LYS A 300 -6.54 -12.11 -2.45
N GLY A 301 -5.93 -11.84 -1.29
CA GLY A 301 -4.60 -12.33 -0.94
C GLY A 301 -3.40 -11.52 -1.47
N LYS A 302 -3.61 -10.41 -2.21
CA LYS A 302 -2.58 -9.45 -2.59
C LYS A 302 -3.02 -8.04 -2.24
N LYS A 303 -2.13 -7.03 -2.42
CA LYS A 303 -2.48 -5.62 -2.24
C LYS A 303 -3.68 -5.30 -3.15
N ALA A 304 -4.82 -4.95 -2.56
CA ALA A 304 -5.97 -4.46 -3.32
C ALA A 304 -5.65 -3.09 -3.92
N GLY A 305 -6.18 -2.81 -5.10
CA GLY A 305 -6.23 -1.44 -5.62
C GLY A 305 -7.20 -0.62 -4.77
N ALA A 306 -6.90 0.65 -4.57
CA ALA A 306 -7.73 1.57 -3.81
C ALA A 306 -7.91 2.87 -4.59
N ALA A 307 -9.05 3.54 -4.43
CA ALA A 307 -9.28 4.85 -5.00
C ALA A 307 -9.96 5.77 -3.98
N ALA A 308 -9.63 7.06 -4.07
CA ALA A 308 -10.28 8.12 -3.32
C ALA A 308 -10.85 9.16 -4.28
N ALA A 309 -12.14 9.48 -4.16
CA ALA A 309 -12.75 10.59 -4.85
C ALA A 309 -12.50 11.89 -4.09
N TYR A 310 -12.02 12.90 -4.79
CA TYR A 310 -11.77 14.22 -4.26
C TYR A 310 -12.86 15.18 -4.74
N MET A 311 -13.42 15.94 -3.82
CA MET A 311 -14.37 17.01 -4.12
C MET A 311 -14.06 18.26 -3.31
N GLU A 312 -14.10 19.41 -3.96
CA GLU A 312 -14.02 20.69 -3.27
C GLU A 312 -15.35 21.03 -2.60
N ASN A 313 -15.27 21.64 -1.44
CA ASN A 313 -16.43 21.90 -0.59
C ASN A 313 -17.32 23.07 -1.06
N TRP A 314 -17.00 23.70 -2.19
CA TRP A 314 -17.86 24.67 -2.86
C TRP A 314 -18.77 24.03 -3.93
N HIS A 315 -18.62 22.74 -4.23
CA HIS A 315 -19.46 22.04 -5.21
C HIS A 315 -20.89 21.89 -4.70
N LEU A 316 -21.88 22.14 -5.55
CA LEU A 316 -23.31 22.16 -5.15
C LEU A 316 -23.80 20.79 -4.61
N ASN A 317 -23.22 19.66 -5.05
CA ASN A 317 -23.52 18.33 -4.49
C ASN A 317 -22.69 17.95 -3.26
N PHE A 318 -22.02 18.88 -2.61
CA PHE A 318 -21.09 18.56 -1.52
C PHE A 318 -21.77 17.87 -0.32
N SER A 319 -22.98 18.25 0.02
CA SER A 319 -23.75 17.59 1.09
C SER A 319 -23.98 16.10 0.78
N GLN A 320 -24.36 15.77 -0.45
CA GLN A 320 -24.54 14.38 -0.90
C GLN A 320 -23.21 13.62 -0.92
N PHE A 321 -22.09 14.29 -1.24
CA PHE A 321 -20.75 13.72 -1.16
C PHE A 321 -20.35 13.33 0.27
N LEU A 322 -20.70 14.13 1.28
CA LEU A 322 -20.46 13.80 2.69
C LEU A 322 -21.21 12.53 3.13
N ASP A 323 -22.35 12.26 2.52
CA ASP A 323 -23.18 11.10 2.85
C ASP A 323 -22.70 9.78 2.22
N LEU A 324 -21.78 9.83 1.26
CA LEU A 324 -21.35 8.64 0.50
C LEU A 324 -20.87 7.49 1.39
N ARG A 325 -20.19 7.78 2.49
CA ARG A 325 -19.62 6.76 3.40
C ARG A 325 -20.52 6.44 4.59
N GLN A 326 -21.72 7.04 4.70
CA GLN A 326 -22.67 6.73 5.77
C GLN A 326 -23.10 5.26 5.72
N ASN A 327 -23.31 4.67 6.91
CA ASN A 327 -23.72 3.26 7.04
C ASN A 327 -25.20 3.02 6.75
N SER A 328 -26.01 4.07 6.77
CA SER A 328 -27.45 4.06 6.53
C SER A 328 -27.82 4.82 5.24
N GLY A 329 -29.08 4.74 4.85
CA GLY A 329 -29.62 5.39 3.66
C GLY A 329 -29.62 4.50 2.42
N ASP A 330 -29.94 5.10 1.26
CA ASP A 330 -30.04 4.37 -0.01
C ASP A 330 -28.69 3.78 -0.44
N PRO A 331 -28.56 2.45 -0.59
CA PRO A 331 -27.32 1.79 -1.00
C PRO A 331 -26.78 2.25 -2.37
N TYR A 332 -27.66 2.72 -3.27
CA TYR A 332 -27.26 3.24 -4.57
C TYR A 332 -26.54 4.59 -4.48
N LEU A 333 -26.73 5.31 -3.37
CA LEU A 333 -26.09 6.59 -3.06
C LEU A 333 -24.96 6.44 -2.02
N ARG A 334 -24.44 5.23 -1.81
CA ARG A 334 -23.36 4.94 -0.84
C ARG A 334 -22.22 4.21 -1.50
N THR A 335 -20.99 4.52 -1.05
CA THR A 335 -19.75 3.82 -1.45
C THR A 335 -19.20 2.99 -0.30
N ARG A 336 -18.49 1.89 -0.63
CA ARG A 336 -17.86 0.99 0.36
C ARG A 336 -16.38 0.75 0.06
N PHE A 337 -16.00 0.84 -1.21
CA PHE A 337 -14.65 0.61 -1.72
C PHE A 337 -13.98 1.88 -2.22
N LEU A 338 -14.76 2.89 -2.60
CA LEU A 338 -14.28 4.21 -2.95
C LEU A 338 -14.25 5.08 -1.70
N ASP A 339 -13.04 5.50 -1.32
CA ASP A 339 -12.83 6.46 -0.24
C ASP A 339 -13.16 7.88 -0.69
N THR A 340 -13.34 8.81 0.26
CA THR A 340 -13.64 10.20 -0.05
C THR A 340 -12.67 11.14 0.65
N ALA A 341 -12.31 12.23 -0.04
CA ALA A 341 -11.47 13.29 0.47
C ALA A 341 -12.04 14.66 0.08
N VAL A 342 -12.06 15.59 1.01
CA VAL A 342 -12.43 16.97 0.73
C VAL A 342 -11.19 17.82 0.48
N PHE A 343 -11.22 18.62 -0.59
CA PHE A 343 -10.17 19.55 -0.95
C PHE A 343 -10.56 20.94 -0.47
N ILE A 344 -9.95 21.41 0.63
CA ILE A 344 -10.31 22.61 1.37
C ILE A 344 -9.37 23.75 1.01
N SER A 345 -9.94 24.93 0.62
CA SER A 345 -9.18 26.16 0.38
C SER A 345 -8.99 26.96 1.67
N ASP A 346 -7.95 27.81 1.68
CA ASP A 346 -7.71 28.76 2.77
C ASP A 346 -8.85 29.77 2.89
N GLU A 347 -9.47 30.16 1.76
CA GLU A 347 -10.64 31.04 1.75
C GLU A 347 -11.80 30.49 2.58
N PHE A 348 -12.08 29.18 2.44
CA PHE A 348 -13.09 28.52 3.27
C PHE A 348 -12.77 28.63 4.76
N MET A 349 -11.52 28.35 5.14
CA MET A 349 -11.12 28.39 6.54
C MET A 349 -11.16 29.81 7.12
N LYS A 350 -10.80 30.84 6.33
CA LYS A 350 -10.98 32.24 6.70
C LYS A 350 -12.45 32.57 6.98
N ARG A 351 -13.36 32.08 6.14
CA ARG A 351 -14.83 32.25 6.36
C ARG A 351 -15.36 31.50 7.56
N VAL A 352 -14.84 30.30 7.82
CA VAL A 352 -15.17 29.53 9.04
C VAL A 352 -14.74 30.34 10.28
N GLN A 353 -13.50 30.86 10.29
CA GLN A 353 -12.98 31.66 11.38
C GLN A 353 -13.80 32.95 11.56
N GLY A 354 -14.08 33.66 10.47
CA GLY A 354 -14.88 34.90 10.47
C GLY A 354 -16.37 34.73 10.69
N GLY A 355 -16.90 33.49 10.70
CA GLY A 355 -18.35 33.23 10.83
C GLY A 355 -19.18 33.72 9.63
N GLN A 356 -18.58 33.69 8.44
CA GLN A 356 -19.20 34.15 7.20
C GLN A 356 -19.94 33.02 6.48
N ASP A 357 -20.72 33.41 5.46
CA ASP A 357 -21.38 32.47 4.59
C ASP A 357 -20.43 31.87 3.56
N TRP A 358 -20.74 30.64 3.13
CA TRP A 358 -20.07 29.89 2.09
C TRP A 358 -21.07 29.56 0.97
N TYR A 359 -20.66 29.85 -0.27
CA TYR A 359 -21.50 29.63 -1.45
C TYR A 359 -21.09 28.33 -2.13
N LEU A 360 -22.05 27.48 -2.39
CA LEU A 360 -21.92 26.27 -3.19
C LEU A 360 -22.36 26.60 -4.61
N PHE A 361 -21.58 26.20 -5.59
CA PHE A 361 -21.82 26.50 -7.00
C PHE A 361 -21.94 25.25 -7.85
N ASP A 362 -22.65 25.37 -8.96
CA ASP A 362 -22.60 24.39 -10.04
C ASP A 362 -21.32 24.61 -10.86
N PRO A 363 -20.43 23.59 -11.00
CA PRO A 363 -19.23 23.72 -11.83
C PRO A 363 -19.49 24.16 -13.28
N ALA A 364 -20.67 23.87 -13.82
CA ALA A 364 -21.05 24.30 -15.17
C ALA A 364 -21.14 25.83 -15.32
N GLU A 365 -21.37 26.58 -14.21
CA GLU A 365 -21.44 28.05 -14.20
C GLU A 365 -20.17 28.73 -13.69
N VAL A 366 -19.26 27.97 -13.04
CA VAL A 366 -18.00 28.46 -12.43
C VAL A 366 -16.80 27.60 -12.85
N SER A 367 -16.66 27.31 -14.12
CA SER A 367 -15.82 26.25 -14.67
C SER A 367 -14.31 26.41 -14.43
N ASP A 368 -13.80 27.60 -14.10
CA ASP A 368 -12.39 27.87 -13.83
C ASP A 368 -12.02 27.80 -12.35
N LEU A 369 -13.01 27.69 -11.44
CA LEU A 369 -12.74 27.79 -9.99
C LEU A 369 -11.90 26.64 -9.46
N ASN A 370 -12.04 25.44 -10.01
CA ASN A 370 -11.25 24.27 -9.58
C ASN A 370 -9.77 24.34 -10.01
N GLU A 371 -9.44 25.17 -11.04
CA GLU A 371 -8.08 25.36 -11.52
C GLU A 371 -7.27 26.37 -10.66
N LEU A 372 -7.92 27.05 -9.72
CA LEU A 372 -7.34 28.13 -8.95
C LEU A 372 -7.07 27.71 -7.51
N TYR A 373 -6.02 28.27 -6.91
CA TYR A 373 -5.70 28.14 -5.49
C TYR A 373 -5.14 29.46 -4.92
N GLY A 374 -5.04 29.55 -3.59
CA GLY A 374 -4.50 30.72 -2.90
C GLY A 374 -5.31 31.99 -3.16
N GLU A 375 -4.61 33.10 -3.35
CA GLU A 375 -5.26 34.40 -3.59
C GLU A 375 -6.02 34.47 -4.90
N ALA A 376 -5.59 33.73 -5.93
CA ALA A 376 -6.32 33.69 -7.20
C ALA A 376 -7.69 33.04 -7.02
N PHE A 377 -7.77 31.93 -6.26
CA PHE A 377 -9.03 31.31 -5.87
C PHE A 377 -9.88 32.27 -5.06
N SER A 378 -9.35 32.90 -4.02
CA SER A 378 -10.11 33.81 -3.15
C SER A 378 -10.72 34.96 -3.93
N ARG A 379 -9.95 35.61 -4.83
CA ARG A 379 -10.47 36.69 -5.69
C ARG A 379 -11.60 36.20 -6.59
N ARG A 380 -11.36 35.07 -7.28
CA ARG A 380 -12.33 34.56 -8.25
C ARG A 380 -13.61 34.07 -7.56
N TYR A 381 -13.48 33.46 -6.41
CA TYR A 381 -14.60 33.04 -5.59
C TYR A 381 -15.48 34.22 -5.15
N GLN A 382 -14.87 35.33 -4.73
CA GLN A 382 -15.60 36.56 -4.39
C GLN A 382 -16.27 37.22 -5.61
N GLU A 383 -15.66 37.13 -6.80
CA GLU A 383 -16.30 37.56 -8.05
C GLU A 383 -17.56 36.75 -8.33
N TYR A 384 -17.50 35.43 -8.16
CA TYR A 384 -18.66 34.54 -8.35
C TYR A 384 -19.76 34.81 -7.33
N ILE A 385 -19.43 35.13 -6.09
CA ILE A 385 -20.44 35.58 -5.10
C ILE A 385 -21.17 36.81 -5.61
N LYS A 386 -20.46 37.84 -6.05
CA LYS A 386 -21.08 39.07 -6.59
C LYS A 386 -21.96 38.80 -7.83
N LEU A 387 -21.56 37.85 -8.68
CA LEU A 387 -22.34 37.45 -9.82
C LEU A 387 -23.61 36.70 -9.41
N ALA A 388 -23.55 35.86 -8.38
CA ALA A 388 -24.70 35.17 -7.82
C ALA A 388 -25.68 36.13 -7.18
N GLU A 389 -25.22 37.09 -6.38
CA GLU A 389 -26.02 38.15 -5.78
C GLU A 389 -26.68 39.07 -6.84
N ALA A 390 -26.01 39.26 -7.96
CA ALA A 390 -26.51 40.00 -9.10
C ALA A 390 -27.41 39.15 -10.03
N SER A 391 -27.78 37.92 -9.62
CA SER A 391 -28.59 36.97 -10.41
C SER A 391 -28.03 36.63 -11.80
N LYS A 392 -26.69 36.67 -11.93
CA LYS A 392 -25.98 36.25 -13.14
C LYS A 392 -25.49 34.81 -13.11
N ILE A 393 -25.54 34.18 -11.93
CA ILE A 393 -25.38 32.74 -11.67
C ILE A 393 -26.73 32.26 -11.14
N ASN A 394 -27.25 31.17 -11.70
CA ASN A 394 -28.59 30.70 -11.38
C ASN A 394 -28.58 29.52 -10.40
N ARG A 395 -27.48 28.78 -10.36
CA ARG A 395 -27.38 27.53 -9.60
C ARG A 395 -26.31 27.66 -8.50
N PHE A 396 -26.76 28.09 -7.35
CA PHE A 396 -25.92 28.18 -6.14
C PHE A 396 -26.79 27.95 -4.89
N GLU A 397 -26.13 27.64 -3.81
CA GLU A 397 -26.71 27.55 -2.46
C GLU A 397 -25.81 28.32 -1.49
N VAL A 398 -26.40 28.90 -0.48
CA VAL A 398 -25.65 29.64 0.57
C VAL A 398 -25.80 28.93 1.91
N VAL A 399 -24.71 28.60 2.53
CA VAL A 399 -24.67 27.93 3.83
C VAL A 399 -23.71 28.65 4.78
N PRO A 400 -23.94 28.67 6.09
CA PRO A 400 -22.94 29.18 7.03
C PRO A 400 -21.67 28.30 6.99
N ALA A 401 -20.48 28.90 6.74
CA ALA A 401 -19.23 28.16 6.63
C ALA A 401 -18.93 27.30 7.87
N ARG A 402 -19.21 27.81 9.07
CA ARG A 402 -19.06 27.04 10.33
C ARG A 402 -19.98 25.81 10.37
N GLN A 403 -21.18 25.91 9.85
CA GLN A 403 -22.12 24.78 9.82
C GLN A 403 -21.59 23.69 8.88
N GLN A 404 -21.14 24.05 7.67
CA GLN A 404 -20.59 23.09 6.74
C GLN A 404 -19.32 22.42 7.29
N PHE A 405 -18.44 23.18 7.95
CA PHE A 405 -17.26 22.62 8.58
C PHE A 405 -17.60 21.62 9.70
N ARG A 406 -18.62 21.91 10.51
CA ARG A 406 -19.14 20.96 11.52
C ARG A 406 -19.69 19.69 10.87
N GLN A 407 -20.39 19.79 9.73
CA GLN A 407 -20.88 18.63 8.98
C GLN A 407 -19.73 17.77 8.49
N ILE A 408 -18.67 18.37 7.94
CA ILE A 408 -17.46 17.67 7.53
C ILE A 408 -16.85 16.89 8.72
N LEU A 409 -16.66 17.56 9.87
CA LEU A 409 -16.09 16.93 11.06
C LEU A 409 -16.99 15.83 11.63
N SER A 410 -18.30 16.02 11.62
CA SER A 410 -19.26 15.00 12.05
C SER A 410 -19.25 13.76 11.17
N SER A 411 -19.17 13.95 9.84
CA SER A 411 -19.01 12.83 8.90
C SER A 411 -17.70 12.09 9.12
N LEU A 412 -16.59 12.83 9.26
CA LEU A 412 -15.28 12.26 9.56
C LEU A 412 -15.30 11.43 10.85
N GLN A 413 -15.90 11.95 11.93
CA GLN A 413 -16.00 11.24 13.20
C GLN A 413 -16.84 9.96 13.07
N ALA A 414 -17.96 10.02 12.33
CA ALA A 414 -18.89 8.90 12.20
C ALA A 414 -18.37 7.78 11.28
N THR A 415 -17.57 8.11 10.27
CA THR A 415 -17.24 7.19 9.17
C THR A 415 -15.75 7.07 8.87
N GLY A 416 -14.90 7.90 9.46
CA GLY A 416 -13.50 8.05 9.06
C GLY A 416 -13.31 8.82 7.74
N HIS A 417 -14.39 9.37 7.17
CA HIS A 417 -14.40 10.08 5.88
C HIS A 417 -15.30 11.32 5.93
N PRO A 418 -15.03 12.33 5.07
CA PRO A 418 -13.92 12.43 4.11
C PRO A 418 -12.57 12.71 4.78
N TRP A 419 -11.47 12.35 4.15
CA TRP A 419 -10.16 12.85 4.56
C TRP A 419 -10.07 14.36 4.31
N LEU A 420 -9.40 15.09 5.20
CA LEU A 420 -9.22 16.53 5.03
C LEU A 420 -7.90 16.80 4.31
N THR A 421 -7.98 17.48 3.18
CA THR A 421 -6.81 17.86 2.37
C THR A 421 -6.83 19.37 2.09
N TRP A 422 -5.67 20.01 2.19
CA TRP A 422 -5.52 21.46 2.14
C TRP A 422 -5.03 21.89 0.76
N LYS A 423 -5.97 22.37 -0.09
CA LYS A 423 -5.72 22.68 -1.50
C LYS A 423 -4.55 23.64 -1.69
N ASP A 424 -4.56 24.76 -1.01
CA ASP A 424 -3.57 25.82 -1.20
C ASP A 424 -2.17 25.37 -0.76
N ALA A 425 -2.08 24.76 0.42
CA ALA A 425 -0.80 24.25 0.95
C ALA A 425 -0.20 23.14 0.09
N ILE A 426 -1.03 22.26 -0.47
CA ILE A 426 -0.59 21.18 -1.36
C ILE A 426 -0.08 21.76 -2.67
N ASN A 427 -0.84 22.63 -3.32
CA ASN A 427 -0.46 23.22 -4.60
C ASN A 427 0.78 24.12 -4.50
N LEU A 428 0.91 24.89 -3.42
CA LEU A 428 2.10 25.72 -3.16
C LEU A 428 3.39 24.89 -3.07
N ARG A 429 3.29 23.64 -2.62
CA ARG A 429 4.43 22.72 -2.44
C ARG A 429 4.54 21.64 -3.52
N ALA A 430 3.60 21.59 -4.45
CA ALA A 430 3.61 20.60 -5.53
C ALA A 430 4.83 20.80 -6.43
N LEU A 431 5.51 19.70 -6.74
CA LEU A 431 6.63 19.70 -7.71
C LEU A 431 6.14 19.56 -9.15
N ASN A 432 4.90 19.11 -9.34
CA ASN A 432 4.28 18.83 -10.64
C ASN A 432 3.27 19.91 -11.04
N ASN A 433 3.59 21.17 -10.80
CA ASN A 433 2.71 22.32 -11.05
C ASN A 433 2.34 22.56 -12.53
N ASN A 434 2.97 21.85 -13.45
CA ASN A 434 2.66 21.86 -14.88
C ASN A 434 1.60 20.85 -15.30
N THR A 435 1.07 20.06 -14.38
CA THR A 435 0.06 19.01 -14.64
C THR A 435 -1.35 19.37 -14.17
N GLY A 436 -1.55 20.54 -13.57
CA GLY A 436 -2.80 21.04 -13.01
C GLY A 436 -2.74 21.26 -11.49
N THR A 437 -3.86 21.73 -10.93
CA THR A 437 -4.02 21.98 -9.48
C THR A 437 -4.64 20.79 -8.77
#